data_85b7f30f52000244c210cca57980361e
#
_entry.id   85b7f30f52000244c210cca57980361e
#
_cell.length_a   1.000
_cell.length_b   1.000
_cell.length_c   1.000
_cell.angle_alpha   90.00
_cell.angle_beta   90.00
_cell.angle_gamma   90.00
#
_symmetry.space_group_name_H-M   'P 1'
#
loop_
_entity.id
_entity.type
_entity.pdbx_description
1 polymer ?
#
loop_
_entity_poly.entity_id
_entity_poly.type
_entity_poly.pdbx_seq_one_letter_code
_entity_poly.pdbx_strand_id
1 'polypeptide(L)'
;MLKRKMLDKLIAWKQKAGGREALLIEGARRVGKSTIVEEFGRTQYKSYILIDFTRLPRDVRDIFENQRDDFDTFFMLLSAYYRKRLYERESLIIFDEVQRYPAARELIKYLVADGRYDYVETGSLISIKRNVANIVIPSEERKMDMGPLDFEEFCWAMGEELLAETIRKSFERLVPLPDALHKRAMRLWREYLLVGGMPQAVADYVEQRDFGEVDLIKRGILQLYSDDLGKFANGDAGRVRGIFAQIPGQLSKHEKRFTLASVDKGARSREYDSAFFWLEDARLVNLCRNSTDPLVGLGLYEDNDSFKCYMADTGLLVSQAFADRETTPDDVYRDILFDKLSLNEGMLVENAVAQQFRANGRKLYFFSRLDRADASKTMEIDFLIVREYDNAAMKPRISPIEVKSTKRYGVSSLDKFRKRYAQRLGKEYVLHPRQLEVDGERIKLPLYMAHCL
;
A
#
# COMPACT_ATOMS: atom_id res chain seq x y z
N MET A 1 15.71 -13.23 -3.38
CA MET A 1 14.34 -12.65 -3.41
C MET A 1 14.09 -11.97 -2.07
N LEU A 2 13.44 -10.80 -2.06
CA LEU A 2 13.08 -10.12 -0.81
C LEU A 2 11.95 -10.88 -0.09
N LYS A 3 12.06 -11.03 1.22
CA LYS A 3 11.02 -11.64 2.07
C LYS A 3 9.81 -10.71 2.14
N ARG A 4 8.59 -11.26 1.96
CA ARG A 4 7.33 -10.49 1.94
C ARG A 4 6.28 -11.15 2.82
N LYS A 5 5.57 -10.37 3.62
CA LYS A 5 4.39 -10.81 4.41
C LYS A 5 3.28 -11.41 3.55
N MET A 6 3.26 -11.05 2.27
CA MET A 6 2.31 -11.60 1.31
C MET A 6 2.46 -13.12 1.17
N LEU A 7 3.67 -13.68 1.28
CA LEU A 7 3.88 -15.13 1.19
C LEU A 7 3.12 -15.87 2.30
N ASP A 8 3.15 -15.36 3.52
CA ASP A 8 2.42 -15.96 4.65
C ASP A 8 0.89 -15.89 4.42
N LYS A 9 0.40 -14.79 3.84
CA LYS A 9 -1.02 -14.66 3.47
C LYS A 9 -1.42 -15.65 2.38
N LEU A 10 -0.55 -15.91 1.41
CA LEU A 10 -0.76 -16.92 0.35
C LEU A 10 -0.81 -18.34 0.94
N ILE A 11 0.10 -18.66 1.86
CA ILE A 11 0.12 -19.96 2.56
C ILE A 11 -1.16 -20.14 3.36
N ALA A 12 -1.59 -19.13 4.11
CA ALA A 12 -2.83 -19.15 4.86
C ALA A 12 -4.07 -19.31 3.95
N TRP A 13 -4.07 -18.62 2.80
CA TRP A 13 -5.12 -18.78 1.79
C TRP A 13 -5.19 -20.22 1.28
N LYS A 14 -4.06 -20.82 0.86
CA LYS A 14 -4.01 -22.21 0.39
C LYS A 14 -4.64 -23.18 1.38
N GLN A 15 -4.30 -23.05 2.67
CA GLN A 15 -4.83 -23.89 3.74
C GLN A 15 -6.34 -23.74 3.92
N LYS A 16 -6.85 -22.50 3.82
CA LYS A 16 -8.26 -22.17 4.06
C LYS A 16 -9.15 -22.44 2.85
N ALA A 17 -8.68 -22.07 1.66
CA ALA A 17 -9.46 -22.17 0.42
C ALA A 17 -9.72 -23.61 0.01
N GLY A 18 -8.74 -24.50 0.19
CA GLY A 18 -8.88 -25.93 -0.12
C GLY A 18 -9.37 -26.18 -1.55
N GLY A 19 -8.99 -25.30 -2.52
CA GLY A 19 -9.38 -25.36 -3.92
C GLY A 19 -10.78 -24.85 -4.26
N ARG A 20 -11.49 -24.26 -3.32
CA ARG A 20 -12.87 -23.78 -3.52
C ARG A 20 -12.96 -22.34 -4.01
N GLU A 21 -11.85 -21.63 -4.02
CA GLU A 21 -11.74 -20.25 -4.51
C GLU A 21 -10.40 -20.03 -5.19
N ALA A 22 -10.37 -19.23 -6.25
CA ALA A 22 -9.16 -18.67 -6.83
C ALA A 22 -8.72 -17.43 -6.06
N LEU A 23 -7.49 -16.99 -6.25
CA LEU A 23 -6.95 -15.78 -5.63
C LEU A 23 -6.50 -14.78 -6.68
N LEU A 24 -7.03 -13.56 -6.62
CA LEU A 24 -6.55 -12.42 -7.40
C LEU A 24 -5.67 -11.50 -6.53
N ILE A 25 -4.40 -11.33 -6.93
CA ILE A 25 -3.48 -10.39 -6.31
C ILE A 25 -3.47 -9.09 -7.12
N GLU A 26 -3.99 -8.04 -6.51
CA GLU A 26 -4.03 -6.70 -7.08
C GLU A 26 -2.94 -5.81 -6.46
N GLY A 27 -2.43 -4.85 -7.23
CA GLY A 27 -1.43 -3.89 -6.74
C GLY A 27 -0.82 -3.08 -7.88
N ALA A 28 -0.11 -1.99 -7.54
CA ALA A 28 0.59 -1.18 -8.51
C ALA A 28 1.59 -1.99 -9.34
N ARG A 29 2.01 -1.46 -10.47
CA ARG A 29 3.11 -2.07 -11.24
C ARG A 29 4.40 -2.03 -10.43
N ARG A 30 5.28 -3.03 -10.63
CA ARG A 30 6.59 -3.13 -9.98
C ARG A 30 6.59 -3.40 -8.47
N VAL A 31 5.44 -3.71 -7.84
CA VAL A 31 5.40 -4.10 -6.41
C VAL A 31 5.78 -5.57 -6.15
N GLY A 32 6.05 -6.36 -7.21
CA GLY A 32 6.56 -7.74 -7.10
C GLY A 32 5.48 -8.83 -7.10
N LYS A 33 4.29 -8.59 -7.66
CA LYS A 33 3.19 -9.58 -7.73
C LYS A 33 3.61 -10.89 -8.38
N SER A 34 4.10 -10.83 -9.63
CA SER A 34 4.52 -12.03 -10.38
C SER A 34 5.61 -12.81 -9.66
N THR A 35 6.59 -12.10 -9.09
CA THR A 35 7.69 -12.71 -8.33
C THR A 35 7.21 -13.48 -7.10
N ILE A 36 6.26 -12.92 -6.33
CA ILE A 36 5.78 -13.58 -5.11
C ILE A 36 4.89 -14.78 -5.40
N VAL A 37 4.08 -14.73 -6.47
CA VAL A 37 3.23 -15.87 -6.83
C VAL A 37 4.04 -17.01 -7.44
N GLU A 38 5.09 -16.70 -8.19
CA GLU A 38 6.03 -17.70 -8.69
C GLU A 38 6.79 -18.38 -7.54
N GLU A 39 7.27 -17.61 -6.56
CA GLU A 39 7.90 -18.15 -5.36
C GLU A 39 6.95 -19.02 -4.54
N PHE A 40 5.69 -18.59 -4.41
CA PHE A 40 4.66 -19.38 -3.77
C PHE A 40 4.43 -20.72 -4.49
N GLY A 41 4.34 -20.69 -5.84
CA GLY A 41 4.23 -21.90 -6.65
C GLY A 41 5.43 -22.84 -6.45
N ARG A 42 6.64 -22.27 -6.47
CA ARG A 42 7.90 -23.00 -6.34
C ARG A 42 8.09 -23.66 -4.96
N THR A 43 7.62 -22.98 -3.88
CA THR A 43 7.90 -23.42 -2.49
C THR A 43 6.75 -24.19 -1.87
N GLN A 44 5.51 -23.99 -2.32
CA GLN A 44 4.32 -24.53 -1.68
C GLN A 44 3.61 -25.61 -2.50
N TYR A 45 4.02 -25.83 -3.75
CA TYR A 45 3.41 -26.82 -4.64
C TYR A 45 4.46 -27.75 -5.23
N LYS A 46 4.02 -28.94 -5.60
CA LYS A 46 4.87 -29.95 -6.25
C LYS A 46 5.23 -29.54 -7.66
N SER A 47 4.33 -28.85 -8.35
CA SER A 47 4.57 -28.21 -9.63
C SER A 47 3.72 -26.96 -9.80
N TYR A 48 4.12 -26.09 -10.70
CA TYR A 48 3.31 -24.93 -11.10
C TYR A 48 3.51 -24.62 -12.59
N ILE A 49 2.49 -24.02 -13.19
CA ILE A 49 2.54 -23.39 -14.52
C ILE A 49 2.28 -21.91 -14.34
N LEU A 50 3.16 -21.08 -14.94
CA LEU A 50 2.96 -19.62 -15.03
C LEU A 50 2.63 -19.28 -16.48
N ILE A 51 1.46 -18.68 -16.71
CA ILE A 51 0.96 -18.21 -17.98
C ILE A 51 1.00 -16.68 -17.97
N ASP A 52 2.00 -16.12 -18.66
CA ASP A 52 2.14 -14.66 -18.82
C ASP A 52 1.29 -14.19 -20.02
N PHE A 53 0.18 -13.51 -19.72
CA PHE A 53 -0.71 -12.98 -20.75
C PHE A 53 -0.18 -11.72 -21.45
N THR A 54 0.95 -11.15 -21.02
CA THR A 54 1.60 -10.07 -21.78
C THR A 54 2.29 -10.60 -23.01
N ARG A 55 2.70 -11.88 -23.01
CA ARG A 55 3.40 -12.59 -24.07
C ARG A 55 2.77 -13.96 -24.33
N LEU A 56 1.43 -14.00 -24.44
CA LEU A 56 0.70 -15.23 -24.64
C LEU A 56 1.08 -15.89 -25.99
N PRO A 57 1.72 -17.08 -25.98
CA PRO A 57 2.05 -17.80 -27.20
C PRO A 57 0.79 -18.23 -27.96
N ARG A 58 0.87 -18.33 -29.29
CA ARG A 58 -0.27 -18.68 -30.11
C ARG A 58 -0.85 -20.06 -29.74
N ASP A 59 0.00 -21.05 -29.55
CA ASP A 59 -0.45 -22.41 -29.20
C ASP A 59 -1.21 -22.41 -27.86
N VAL A 60 -0.77 -21.64 -26.87
CA VAL A 60 -1.47 -21.51 -25.58
C VAL A 60 -2.80 -20.78 -25.76
N ARG A 61 -2.83 -19.74 -26.59
CA ARG A 61 -4.08 -19.03 -26.94
C ARG A 61 -5.09 -19.99 -27.57
N ASP A 62 -4.63 -20.81 -28.51
CA ASP A 62 -5.49 -21.78 -29.18
C ASP A 62 -6.06 -22.83 -28.21
N ILE A 63 -5.31 -23.22 -27.16
CA ILE A 63 -5.83 -24.07 -26.07
C ILE A 63 -6.97 -23.35 -25.33
N PHE A 64 -6.79 -22.09 -24.96
CA PHE A 64 -7.84 -21.31 -24.28
C PHE A 64 -9.08 -21.08 -25.14
N GLU A 65 -8.94 -20.97 -26.45
CA GLU A 65 -10.05 -20.73 -27.39
C GLU A 65 -10.82 -22.00 -27.74
N ASN A 66 -10.13 -23.14 -27.90
CA ASN A 66 -10.71 -24.33 -28.47
C ASN A 66 -10.99 -25.48 -27.50
N GLN A 67 -10.47 -25.40 -26.26
CA GLN A 67 -10.59 -26.50 -25.27
C GLN A 67 -11.32 -26.07 -23.99
N ARG A 68 -12.20 -25.05 -24.07
CA ARG A 68 -12.92 -24.52 -22.90
C ARG A 68 -13.87 -25.51 -22.26
N ASP A 69 -14.41 -26.44 -23.03
CA ASP A 69 -15.44 -27.39 -22.62
C ASP A 69 -14.85 -28.77 -22.31
N ASP A 70 -13.56 -29.00 -22.56
CA ASP A 70 -12.83 -30.25 -22.28
C ASP A 70 -11.57 -29.97 -21.47
N PHE A 71 -11.73 -29.96 -20.13
CA PHE A 71 -10.61 -29.70 -19.22
C PHE A 71 -9.57 -30.82 -19.19
N ASP A 72 -9.90 -32.04 -19.57
CA ASP A 72 -8.90 -33.12 -19.66
C ASP A 72 -7.91 -32.81 -20.78
N THR A 73 -8.41 -32.49 -21.94
CA THR A 73 -7.58 -32.07 -23.09
C THR A 73 -6.90 -30.72 -22.79
N PHE A 74 -7.58 -29.76 -22.19
CA PHE A 74 -7.02 -28.45 -21.82
C PHE A 74 -5.76 -28.59 -20.95
N PHE A 75 -5.83 -29.33 -19.84
CA PHE A 75 -4.68 -29.51 -18.94
C PHE A 75 -3.61 -30.42 -19.51
N MET A 76 -3.98 -31.42 -20.31
CA MET A 76 -3.02 -32.27 -21.02
C MET A 76 -2.15 -31.44 -21.95
N LEU A 77 -2.75 -30.55 -22.77
CA LEU A 77 -2.05 -29.69 -23.69
C LEU A 77 -1.19 -28.65 -22.98
N LEU A 78 -1.70 -28.02 -21.90
CA LEU A 78 -0.90 -27.09 -21.09
C LEU A 78 0.32 -27.79 -20.48
N SER A 79 0.12 -28.99 -19.91
CA SER A 79 1.21 -29.81 -19.34
C SER A 79 2.27 -30.13 -20.39
N ALA A 80 1.85 -30.52 -21.60
CA ALA A 80 2.75 -30.80 -22.72
C ALA A 80 3.52 -29.56 -23.17
N TYR A 81 2.81 -28.43 -23.35
CA TYR A 81 3.42 -27.17 -23.82
C TYR A 81 4.47 -26.65 -22.82
N TYR A 82 4.11 -26.55 -21.53
CA TYR A 82 5.02 -26.06 -20.48
C TYR A 82 6.01 -27.11 -19.99
N ARG A 83 5.91 -28.37 -20.46
CA ARG A 83 6.73 -29.51 -20.03
C ARG A 83 6.70 -29.68 -18.50
N LYS A 84 5.52 -29.51 -17.89
CA LYS A 84 5.28 -29.60 -16.46
C LYS A 84 4.17 -30.61 -16.19
N ARG A 85 4.45 -31.62 -15.36
CA ARG A 85 3.42 -32.53 -14.90
C ARG A 85 2.55 -31.84 -13.85
N LEU A 86 1.24 -31.91 -14.01
CA LEU A 86 0.26 -31.41 -13.06
C LEU A 86 -0.18 -32.56 -12.14
N TYR A 87 -0.36 -32.27 -10.87
CA TYR A 87 -0.80 -33.19 -9.82
C TYR A 87 -2.04 -32.61 -9.15
N GLU A 88 -3.10 -33.41 -9.06
CA GLU A 88 -4.35 -33.00 -8.43
C GLU A 88 -4.11 -32.51 -7.00
N ARG A 89 -4.64 -31.36 -6.68
CA ARG A 89 -4.51 -30.64 -5.40
C ARG A 89 -3.07 -30.29 -4.96
N GLU A 90 -2.07 -30.61 -5.76
CA GLU A 90 -0.65 -30.33 -5.49
C GLU A 90 0.03 -29.44 -6.54
N SER A 91 -0.75 -28.94 -7.52
CA SER A 91 -0.24 -28.02 -8.54
C SER A 91 -0.95 -26.67 -8.51
N LEU A 92 -0.19 -25.62 -8.85
CA LEU A 92 -0.67 -24.24 -8.98
C LEU A 92 -0.64 -23.81 -10.44
N ILE A 93 -1.72 -23.19 -10.90
CA ILE A 93 -1.75 -22.49 -12.21
C ILE A 93 -1.83 -21.00 -11.94
N ILE A 94 -0.84 -20.27 -12.46
CA ILE A 94 -0.68 -18.82 -12.27
C ILE A 94 -1.07 -18.12 -13.57
N PHE A 95 -2.05 -17.22 -13.49
CA PHE A 95 -2.48 -16.34 -14.56
C PHE A 95 -1.90 -14.95 -14.32
N ASP A 96 -0.73 -14.68 -14.93
CA ASP A 96 -0.02 -13.41 -14.71
C ASP A 96 -0.49 -12.35 -15.72
N GLU A 97 -0.78 -11.13 -15.20
CA GLU A 97 -1.33 -9.99 -15.95
C GLU A 97 -2.64 -10.35 -16.68
N VAL A 98 -3.56 -11.01 -15.96
CA VAL A 98 -4.82 -11.61 -16.48
C VAL A 98 -5.70 -10.61 -17.24
N GLN A 99 -5.61 -9.31 -16.96
CA GLN A 99 -6.35 -8.28 -17.69
C GLN A 99 -5.96 -8.16 -19.18
N ARG A 100 -4.85 -8.76 -19.60
CA ARG A 100 -4.43 -8.80 -21.01
C ARG A 100 -5.20 -9.81 -21.81
N TYR A 101 -5.84 -10.78 -21.14
CA TYR A 101 -6.65 -11.80 -21.77
C TYR A 101 -7.92 -12.10 -20.94
N PRO A 102 -8.96 -11.26 -21.04
CA PRO A 102 -10.17 -11.34 -20.21
C PRO A 102 -10.87 -12.71 -20.29
N ALA A 103 -10.78 -13.40 -21.43
CA ALA A 103 -11.37 -14.72 -21.61
C ALA A 103 -10.81 -15.78 -20.65
N ALA A 104 -9.54 -15.67 -20.23
CA ALA A 104 -8.99 -16.57 -19.20
C ALA A 104 -9.66 -16.35 -17.84
N ARG A 105 -10.01 -15.12 -17.52
CA ARG A 105 -10.68 -14.80 -16.26
C ARG A 105 -12.10 -15.33 -16.20
N GLU A 106 -12.82 -15.38 -17.32
CA GLU A 106 -14.15 -16.02 -17.38
C GLU A 106 -14.08 -17.52 -17.07
N LEU A 107 -12.97 -18.18 -17.40
CA LEU A 107 -12.78 -19.60 -17.15
C LEU A 107 -12.57 -19.92 -15.66
N ILE A 108 -12.12 -18.97 -14.86
CA ILE A 108 -11.78 -19.20 -13.43
C ILE A 108 -12.92 -19.88 -12.68
N LYS A 109 -14.16 -19.46 -12.90
CA LYS A 109 -15.34 -20.08 -12.28
C LYS A 109 -15.42 -21.58 -12.57
N TYR A 110 -15.21 -21.95 -13.82
CA TYR A 110 -15.32 -23.36 -14.24
C TYR A 110 -14.09 -24.16 -13.82
N LEU A 111 -12.90 -23.55 -13.84
CA LEU A 111 -11.66 -24.17 -13.38
C LEU A 111 -11.69 -24.44 -11.87
N VAL A 112 -12.24 -23.52 -11.07
CA VAL A 112 -12.43 -23.73 -9.62
C VAL A 112 -13.48 -24.83 -9.38
N ALA A 113 -14.57 -24.86 -10.17
CA ALA A 113 -15.59 -25.90 -10.06
C ALA A 113 -15.05 -27.31 -10.43
N ASP A 114 -14.14 -27.39 -11.40
CA ASP A 114 -13.41 -28.63 -11.74
C ASP A 114 -12.58 -29.18 -10.56
N GLY A 115 -11.97 -28.28 -9.77
CA GLY A 115 -11.38 -28.57 -8.46
C GLY A 115 -10.03 -29.29 -8.47
N ARG A 116 -9.44 -29.59 -9.65
CA ARG A 116 -8.17 -30.34 -9.74
C ARG A 116 -6.96 -29.55 -9.26
N TYR A 117 -6.94 -28.22 -9.48
CA TYR A 117 -5.77 -27.40 -9.20
C TYR A 117 -6.15 -26.14 -8.43
N ASP A 118 -5.16 -25.45 -7.87
CA ASP A 118 -5.32 -24.12 -7.32
C ASP A 118 -4.95 -23.06 -8.36
N TYR A 119 -5.61 -21.90 -8.29
CA TYR A 119 -5.45 -20.83 -9.26
C TYR A 119 -5.11 -19.50 -8.58
N VAL A 120 -4.07 -18.83 -9.05
CA VAL A 120 -3.71 -17.47 -8.61
C VAL A 120 -3.62 -16.57 -9.84
N GLU A 121 -4.34 -15.47 -9.80
CA GLU A 121 -4.33 -14.43 -10.80
C GLU A 121 -3.52 -13.23 -10.31
N THR A 122 -2.78 -12.56 -11.19
CA THR A 122 -2.20 -11.26 -10.91
C THR A 122 -2.68 -10.23 -11.92
N GLY A 123 -2.73 -8.98 -11.50
CA GLY A 123 -3.04 -7.88 -12.39
C GLY A 123 -3.09 -6.53 -11.69
N SER A 124 -3.16 -5.47 -12.48
CA SER A 124 -3.45 -4.14 -11.96
C SER A 124 -4.96 -3.87 -11.98
N LEU A 125 -5.50 -3.28 -10.89
CA LEU A 125 -6.94 -3.10 -10.69
C LEU A 125 -7.62 -2.32 -11.82
N ILE A 126 -7.01 -1.24 -12.29
CA ILE A 126 -7.56 -0.42 -13.38
C ILE A 126 -7.67 -1.20 -14.68
N SER A 127 -6.59 -1.87 -15.05
CA SER A 127 -6.58 -2.68 -16.25
C SER A 127 -7.65 -3.77 -16.17
N ILE A 128 -7.81 -4.38 -15.00
CA ILE A 128 -8.84 -5.40 -14.75
C ILE A 128 -10.23 -4.81 -14.95
N LYS A 129 -10.59 -3.71 -14.28
CA LYS A 129 -11.92 -3.06 -14.42
C LYS A 129 -12.22 -2.69 -15.87
N ARG A 130 -11.25 -2.14 -16.58
CA ARG A 130 -11.44 -1.71 -17.97
C ARG A 130 -11.64 -2.87 -18.93
N ASN A 131 -10.79 -3.90 -18.82
CA ASN A 131 -10.77 -5.00 -19.76
C ASN A 131 -11.86 -6.05 -19.49
N VAL A 132 -12.41 -6.05 -18.25
CA VAL A 132 -13.46 -6.98 -17.84
C VAL A 132 -14.83 -6.32 -17.68
N ALA A 133 -15.03 -5.12 -18.21
CA ALA A 133 -16.31 -4.40 -18.15
C ALA A 133 -17.49 -5.20 -18.73
N ASN A 134 -17.20 -6.12 -19.66
CA ASN A 134 -18.18 -6.94 -20.38
C ASN A 134 -18.13 -8.43 -20.01
N ILE A 135 -17.37 -8.82 -18.99
CA ILE A 135 -17.28 -10.23 -18.55
C ILE A 135 -17.87 -10.39 -17.15
N VAL A 136 -18.38 -11.58 -16.87
CA VAL A 136 -18.87 -11.94 -15.53
C VAL A 136 -17.66 -12.16 -14.62
N ILE A 137 -17.52 -11.32 -13.58
CA ILE A 137 -16.47 -11.50 -12.57
C ILE A 137 -16.80 -12.78 -11.78
N PRO A 138 -15.83 -13.71 -11.64
CA PRO A 138 -16.06 -14.94 -10.88
C PRO A 138 -16.43 -14.64 -9.41
N SER A 139 -17.48 -15.28 -8.90
CA SER A 139 -17.85 -15.23 -7.49
C SER A 139 -16.91 -16.05 -6.61
N GLU A 140 -16.22 -16.99 -7.22
CA GLU A 140 -15.25 -17.91 -6.63
C GLU A 140 -13.83 -17.31 -6.54
N GLU A 141 -13.70 -15.98 -6.64
CA GLU A 141 -12.44 -15.25 -6.59
C GLU A 141 -12.31 -14.46 -5.29
N ARG A 142 -11.23 -14.66 -4.57
CA ARG A 142 -10.83 -13.83 -3.44
C ARG A 142 -9.79 -12.80 -3.87
N LYS A 143 -9.90 -11.57 -3.37
CA LYS A 143 -8.96 -10.50 -3.69
C LYS A 143 -8.01 -10.21 -2.54
N MET A 144 -6.73 -10.01 -2.86
CA MET A 144 -5.71 -9.53 -1.94
C MET A 144 -4.94 -8.35 -2.55
N ASP A 145 -4.77 -7.29 -1.76
CA ASP A 145 -3.98 -6.13 -2.16
C ASP A 145 -2.50 -6.35 -1.80
N MET A 146 -1.60 -6.06 -2.75
CA MET A 146 -0.15 -6.06 -2.54
C MET A 146 0.42 -4.66 -2.80
N GLY A 147 0.97 -4.05 -1.76
CA GLY A 147 1.66 -2.75 -1.83
C GLY A 147 3.18 -2.86 -1.88
N PRO A 148 3.88 -1.71 -1.88
CA PRO A 148 5.32 -1.64 -1.62
C PRO A 148 5.68 -2.30 -0.28
N LEU A 149 6.96 -2.58 -0.03
CA LEU A 149 7.43 -3.08 1.26
C LEU A 149 7.04 -2.10 2.37
N ASP A 150 6.55 -2.63 3.48
CA ASP A 150 6.44 -1.85 4.71
C ASP A 150 7.80 -1.77 5.44
N PHE A 151 7.85 -1.04 6.55
CA PHE A 151 9.11 -0.85 7.27
C PHE A 151 9.68 -2.16 7.85
N GLU A 152 8.84 -3.07 8.29
CA GLU A 152 9.29 -4.36 8.80
C GLU A 152 9.90 -5.23 7.67
N GLU A 153 9.26 -5.27 6.50
CA GLU A 153 9.78 -5.95 5.32
C GLU A 153 11.10 -5.31 4.82
N PHE A 154 11.21 -3.98 4.94
CA PHE A 154 12.47 -3.26 4.68
C PHE A 154 13.57 -3.68 5.67
N CYS A 155 13.27 -3.76 6.97
CA CYS A 155 14.23 -4.26 7.95
C CYS A 155 14.70 -5.68 7.60
N TRP A 156 13.80 -6.57 7.18
CA TRP A 156 14.18 -7.91 6.73
C TRP A 156 15.11 -7.87 5.52
N ALA A 157 14.81 -7.03 4.54
CA ALA A 157 15.68 -6.85 3.37
C ALA A 157 17.08 -6.36 3.74
N MET A 158 17.18 -5.55 4.80
CA MET A 158 18.44 -5.00 5.33
C MET A 158 19.22 -5.98 6.22
N GLY A 159 18.72 -7.22 6.45
CA GLY A 159 19.31 -8.19 7.36
C GLY A 159 19.08 -7.88 8.84
N GLU A 160 18.02 -7.13 9.16
CA GLU A 160 17.68 -6.64 10.50
C GLU A 160 16.43 -7.31 11.09
N GLU A 161 16.23 -8.61 10.81
CA GLU A 161 15.07 -9.36 11.26
C GLU A 161 14.92 -9.35 12.79
N LEU A 162 16.03 -9.53 13.52
CA LEU A 162 16.00 -9.52 14.98
C LEU A 162 15.64 -8.16 15.56
N LEU A 163 16.05 -7.07 14.89
CA LEU A 163 15.64 -5.72 15.29
C LEU A 163 14.14 -5.52 15.05
N ALA A 164 13.61 -5.96 13.91
CA ALA A 164 12.19 -5.90 13.59
C ALA A 164 11.35 -6.68 14.62
N GLU A 165 11.75 -7.89 14.98
CA GLU A 165 11.09 -8.66 16.05
C GLU A 165 11.16 -7.95 17.42
N THR A 166 12.31 -7.35 17.72
CA THR A 166 12.49 -6.63 19.00
C THR A 166 11.61 -5.39 19.05
N ILE A 167 11.46 -4.66 17.94
CA ILE A 167 10.53 -3.53 17.81
C ILE A 167 9.09 -3.98 18.08
N ARG A 168 8.66 -5.09 17.48
CA ARG A 168 7.31 -5.64 17.68
C ARG A 168 7.06 -6.03 19.15
N LYS A 169 7.99 -6.76 19.75
CA LYS A 169 7.92 -7.14 21.19
C LYS A 169 7.91 -5.92 22.10
N SER A 170 8.70 -4.88 21.80
CA SER A 170 8.72 -3.62 22.51
C SER A 170 7.36 -2.90 22.43
N PHE A 171 6.74 -2.87 21.26
CA PHE A 171 5.40 -2.32 21.05
C PHE A 171 4.32 -3.10 21.82
N GLU A 172 4.33 -4.43 21.74
CA GLU A 172 3.35 -5.30 22.44
C GLU A 172 3.41 -5.14 23.97
N ARG A 173 4.63 -5.01 24.50
CA ARG A 173 4.86 -4.86 25.95
C ARG A 173 4.82 -3.41 26.43
N LEU A 174 4.75 -2.45 25.52
CA LEU A 174 4.86 -1.02 25.79
C LEU A 174 6.12 -0.65 26.58
N VAL A 175 7.26 -1.28 26.26
CA VAL A 175 8.56 -1.04 26.91
C VAL A 175 9.51 -0.41 25.87
N PRO A 176 10.19 0.70 26.19
CA PRO A 176 11.11 1.35 25.26
C PRO A 176 12.31 0.45 24.90
N LEU A 177 12.81 0.60 23.68
CA LEU A 177 14.05 -0.04 23.27
C LEU A 177 15.26 0.57 24.03
N PRO A 178 16.34 -0.20 24.23
CA PRO A 178 17.62 0.38 24.60
C PRO A 178 18.06 1.48 23.62
N ASP A 179 18.72 2.53 24.09
CA ASP A 179 19.08 3.72 23.29
C ASP A 179 19.84 3.38 22.00
N ALA A 180 20.74 2.41 22.06
CA ALA A 180 21.51 1.99 20.89
C ALA A 180 20.59 1.38 19.79
N LEU A 181 19.63 0.55 20.19
CA LEU A 181 18.66 -0.06 19.27
C LEU A 181 17.65 0.99 18.75
N HIS A 182 17.21 1.92 19.59
CA HIS A 182 16.37 3.02 19.14
C HIS A 182 17.07 3.88 18.08
N LYS A 183 18.34 4.27 18.31
CA LYS A 183 19.12 5.03 17.32
C LYS A 183 19.27 4.25 16.01
N ARG A 184 19.51 2.94 16.06
CA ARG A 184 19.63 2.06 14.89
C ARG A 184 18.29 1.98 14.13
N ALA A 185 17.18 1.77 14.84
CA ALA A 185 15.84 1.73 14.24
C ALA A 185 15.46 3.07 13.61
N MET A 186 15.75 4.22 14.25
CA MET A 186 15.53 5.55 13.69
C MET A 186 16.38 5.82 12.45
N ARG A 187 17.63 5.32 12.41
CA ARG A 187 18.45 5.42 11.20
C ARG A 187 17.84 4.63 10.05
N LEU A 188 17.45 3.38 10.26
CA LEU A 188 16.80 2.54 9.26
C LEU A 188 15.48 3.16 8.78
N TRP A 189 14.71 3.77 9.71
CA TRP A 189 13.50 4.49 9.34
C TRP A 189 13.78 5.65 8.38
N ARG A 190 14.85 6.41 8.60
CA ARG A 190 15.25 7.49 7.69
C ARG A 190 15.73 6.96 6.33
N GLU A 191 16.49 5.87 6.33
CA GLU A 191 16.86 5.18 5.09
C GLU A 191 15.60 4.72 4.33
N TYR A 192 14.60 4.17 5.03
CA TYR A 192 13.33 3.78 4.45
C TYR A 192 12.54 4.98 3.88
N LEU A 193 12.53 6.14 4.52
CA LEU A 193 11.90 7.35 3.97
C LEU A 193 12.49 7.72 2.61
N LEU A 194 13.78 7.52 2.41
CA LEU A 194 14.50 7.85 1.18
C LEU A 194 14.38 6.79 0.09
N VAL A 195 14.58 5.54 0.46
CA VAL A 195 14.54 4.40 -0.47
C VAL A 195 13.11 4.06 -0.86
N GLY A 196 12.18 4.11 0.10
CA GLY A 196 10.83 3.63 -0.04
C GLY A 196 10.71 2.11 0.10
N GLY A 197 9.59 1.57 -0.35
CA GLY A 197 9.27 0.15 -0.32
C GLY A 197 9.17 -0.48 -1.71
N MET A 198 9.55 0.20 -2.79
CA MET A 198 9.52 -0.42 -4.12
C MET A 198 10.60 -1.52 -4.21
N PRO A 199 10.22 -2.80 -4.49
CA PRO A 199 11.14 -3.93 -4.39
C PRO A 199 12.45 -3.76 -5.17
N GLN A 200 12.39 -3.18 -6.36
CA GLN A 200 13.56 -2.96 -7.18
C GLN A 200 14.51 -1.93 -6.54
N ALA A 201 13.97 -0.84 -5.99
CA ALA A 201 14.74 0.18 -5.29
C ALA A 201 15.37 -0.36 -4.00
N VAL A 202 14.59 -1.16 -3.24
CA VAL A 202 15.10 -1.80 -2.01
C VAL A 202 16.21 -2.81 -2.32
N ALA A 203 16.04 -3.65 -3.34
CA ALA A 203 17.04 -4.65 -3.71
C ALA A 203 18.37 -3.99 -4.12
N ASP A 204 18.31 -2.95 -4.93
CA ASP A 204 19.50 -2.20 -5.34
C ASP A 204 20.18 -1.53 -4.15
N TYR A 205 19.41 -0.88 -3.28
CA TYR A 205 19.96 -0.25 -2.07
C TYR A 205 20.63 -1.26 -1.13
N VAL A 206 20.10 -2.47 -0.99
CA VAL A 206 20.72 -3.54 -0.20
C VAL A 206 22.09 -3.91 -0.75
N GLU A 207 22.25 -3.96 -2.07
CA GLU A 207 23.49 -4.34 -2.73
C GLU A 207 24.52 -3.20 -2.79
N GLN A 208 24.11 -2.00 -3.17
CA GLN A 208 25.00 -0.90 -3.53
C GLN A 208 25.13 0.17 -2.44
N ARG A 209 24.11 0.37 -1.61
CA ARG A 209 24.03 1.45 -0.60
C ARG A 209 24.17 2.85 -1.22
N ASP A 210 23.76 3.02 -2.46
CA ASP A 210 23.82 4.24 -3.22
C ASP A 210 22.41 4.84 -3.43
N PHE A 211 22.18 6.03 -2.89
CA PHE A 211 20.89 6.72 -3.04
C PHE A 211 20.69 7.29 -4.45
N GLY A 212 21.79 7.61 -5.16
CA GLY A 212 21.71 8.14 -6.52
C GLY A 212 21.19 7.08 -7.49
N GLU A 213 21.73 5.85 -7.45
CA GLU A 213 21.26 4.74 -8.26
C GLU A 213 19.81 4.37 -7.93
N VAL A 214 19.48 4.34 -6.63
CA VAL A 214 18.08 4.14 -6.18
C VAL A 214 17.14 5.22 -6.72
N ASP A 215 17.59 6.49 -6.80
CA ASP A 215 16.77 7.58 -7.36
C ASP A 215 16.50 7.38 -8.85
N LEU A 216 17.49 6.93 -9.62
CA LEU A 216 17.31 6.61 -11.03
C LEU A 216 16.27 5.50 -11.23
N ILE A 217 16.31 4.46 -10.41
CA ILE A 217 15.31 3.38 -10.42
C ILE A 217 13.90 3.93 -10.12
N LYS A 218 13.76 4.75 -9.07
CA LYS A 218 12.48 5.36 -8.68
C LYS A 218 11.92 6.27 -9.78
N ARG A 219 12.77 7.07 -10.44
CA ARG A 219 12.39 7.89 -11.59
C ARG A 219 11.93 7.05 -12.77
N GLY A 220 12.60 5.93 -13.04
CA GLY A 220 12.14 4.95 -14.03
C GLY A 220 10.75 4.40 -13.72
N ILE A 221 10.45 4.11 -12.45
CA ILE A 221 9.12 3.67 -12.02
C ILE A 221 8.08 4.80 -12.18
N LEU A 222 8.40 6.03 -11.79
CA LEU A 222 7.52 7.20 -11.97
C LEU A 222 7.23 7.46 -13.45
N GLN A 223 8.22 7.29 -14.34
CA GLN A 223 8.02 7.42 -15.79
C GLN A 223 7.04 6.34 -16.30
N LEU A 224 7.21 5.07 -15.87
CA LEU A 224 6.26 4.01 -16.23
C LEU A 224 4.84 4.32 -15.77
N TYR A 225 4.67 4.89 -14.58
CA TYR A 225 3.36 5.33 -14.10
C TYR A 225 2.81 6.46 -14.96
N SER A 226 3.62 7.47 -15.28
CA SER A 226 3.22 8.56 -16.17
C SER A 226 2.78 8.08 -17.56
N ASP A 227 3.47 7.09 -18.12
CA ASP A 227 3.10 6.49 -19.41
C ASP A 227 1.77 5.73 -19.34
N ASP A 228 1.52 5.02 -18.23
CA ASP A 228 0.24 4.35 -18.00
C ASP A 228 -0.90 5.34 -17.80
N LEU A 229 -0.67 6.47 -17.07
CA LEU A 229 -1.63 7.56 -16.95
C LEU A 229 -2.06 8.08 -18.33
N GLY A 230 -1.12 8.18 -19.28
CA GLY A 230 -1.41 8.63 -20.64
C GLY A 230 -2.27 7.68 -21.46
N LYS A 231 -2.17 6.37 -21.21
CA LYS A 231 -2.87 5.33 -22.00
C LYS A 231 -4.30 5.06 -21.52
N PHE A 232 -4.58 5.27 -20.23
CA PHE A 232 -5.79 4.76 -19.59
C PHE A 232 -6.85 5.80 -19.26
N ALA A 233 -6.51 7.07 -19.20
CA ALA A 233 -7.44 8.12 -18.79
C ALA A 233 -8.19 8.72 -19.98
N ASN A 234 -9.09 7.99 -20.62
CA ASN A 234 -9.96 8.42 -21.74
C ASN A 234 -10.47 9.87 -21.56
N GLY A 235 -9.80 10.87 -22.14
CA GLY A 235 -10.14 12.28 -22.02
C GLY A 235 -9.65 12.97 -20.73
N ASP A 236 -9.40 12.24 -19.64
CA ASP A 236 -8.99 12.75 -18.33
C ASP A 236 -7.48 12.63 -18.04
N ALA A 237 -6.68 12.18 -19.01
CA ALA A 237 -5.23 11.97 -18.83
C ALA A 237 -4.51 13.21 -18.29
N GLY A 238 -4.88 14.39 -18.75
CA GLY A 238 -4.31 15.66 -18.28
C GLY A 238 -4.62 15.94 -16.80
N ARG A 239 -5.88 15.66 -16.38
CA ARG A 239 -6.31 15.84 -14.98
C ARG A 239 -5.60 14.88 -14.05
N VAL A 240 -5.56 13.59 -14.41
CA VAL A 240 -4.89 12.55 -13.61
C VAL A 240 -3.41 12.85 -13.45
N ARG A 241 -2.72 13.22 -14.53
CA ARG A 241 -1.30 13.67 -14.48
C ARG A 241 -1.13 14.92 -13.63
N GLY A 242 -2.01 15.91 -13.78
CA GLY A 242 -1.98 17.15 -13.01
C GLY A 242 -2.11 16.88 -11.50
N ILE A 243 -3.06 16.03 -11.08
CA ILE A 243 -3.21 15.62 -9.69
C ILE A 243 -1.94 14.92 -9.22
N PHE A 244 -1.47 13.91 -9.95
CA PHE A 244 -0.31 13.12 -9.55
C PHE A 244 0.94 13.99 -9.38
N ALA A 245 1.19 14.91 -10.31
CA ALA A 245 2.31 15.84 -10.24
C ALA A 245 2.23 16.82 -9.05
N GLN A 246 1.02 17.18 -8.61
CA GLN A 246 0.82 18.14 -7.53
C GLN A 246 0.88 17.51 -6.11
N ILE A 247 0.94 16.19 -5.97
CA ILE A 247 0.94 15.53 -4.66
C ILE A 247 2.05 16.05 -3.73
N PRO A 248 3.33 16.16 -4.14
CA PRO A 248 4.38 16.69 -3.27
C PRO A 248 4.08 18.11 -2.80
N GLY A 249 3.65 18.99 -3.72
CA GLY A 249 3.30 20.37 -3.42
C GLY A 249 2.09 20.51 -2.48
N GLN A 250 1.12 19.58 -2.55
CA GLN A 250 -0.03 19.57 -1.63
C GLN A 250 0.38 19.11 -0.22
N LEU A 251 1.14 18.03 -0.13
CA LEU A 251 1.61 17.48 1.14
C LEU A 251 2.61 18.40 1.86
N SER A 252 3.28 19.29 1.12
CA SER A 252 4.22 20.27 1.68
C SER A 252 3.53 21.44 2.38
N LYS A 253 2.23 21.65 2.19
CA LYS A 253 1.47 22.72 2.83
C LYS A 253 1.21 22.40 4.30
N HIS A 254 0.96 23.44 5.09
CA HIS A 254 0.53 23.30 6.49
C HIS A 254 -0.81 22.56 6.57
N GLU A 255 -1.76 22.94 5.71
CA GLU A 255 -3.05 22.26 5.54
C GLU A 255 -2.92 21.26 4.38
N LYS A 256 -2.84 19.98 4.69
CA LYS A 256 -2.57 18.92 3.72
C LYS A 256 -3.83 18.40 3.00
N ARG A 257 -5.00 18.99 3.25
CA ARG A 257 -6.20 18.70 2.45
C ARG A 257 -5.95 19.07 1.00
N PHE A 258 -6.28 18.15 0.11
CA PHE A 258 -6.04 18.36 -1.31
C PHE A 258 -6.92 19.49 -1.83
N THR A 259 -6.30 20.50 -2.44
CA THR A 259 -7.00 21.69 -2.98
C THR A 259 -6.97 21.64 -4.50
N LEU A 260 -8.12 21.40 -5.13
CA LEU A 260 -8.26 21.30 -6.60
C LEU A 260 -7.85 22.59 -7.33
N ALA A 261 -8.05 23.75 -6.73
CA ALA A 261 -7.64 25.03 -7.29
C ALA A 261 -6.12 25.14 -7.58
N SER A 262 -5.30 24.23 -7.02
CA SER A 262 -3.87 24.15 -7.36
C SER A 262 -3.60 23.41 -8.67
N VAL A 263 -4.52 22.55 -9.10
CA VAL A 263 -4.45 21.82 -10.37
C VAL A 263 -5.07 22.68 -11.48
N ASP A 264 -6.23 23.27 -11.21
CA ASP A 264 -6.97 24.15 -12.12
C ASP A 264 -7.80 25.15 -11.31
N LYS A 265 -7.67 26.45 -11.59
CA LYS A 265 -8.37 27.53 -10.89
C LYS A 265 -9.90 27.47 -11.03
N GLY A 266 -10.41 26.83 -12.09
CA GLY A 266 -11.84 26.62 -12.36
C GLY A 266 -12.36 25.24 -11.98
N ALA A 267 -11.53 24.39 -11.36
CA ALA A 267 -11.85 22.98 -11.09
C ALA A 267 -13.08 22.83 -10.18
N ARG A 268 -14.02 21.98 -10.61
CA ARG A 268 -15.15 21.52 -9.78
C ARG A 268 -14.85 20.09 -9.28
N SER A 269 -15.18 19.80 -8.01
CA SER A 269 -14.92 18.50 -7.38
C SER A 269 -15.36 17.32 -8.25
N ARG A 270 -16.59 17.34 -8.73
CA ARG A 270 -17.18 16.27 -9.57
C ARG A 270 -16.39 15.95 -10.85
N GLU A 271 -15.65 16.90 -11.38
CA GLU A 271 -14.86 16.71 -12.62
C GLU A 271 -13.53 15.97 -12.36
N TYR A 272 -13.10 15.95 -11.10
CA TYR A 272 -11.83 15.36 -10.66
C TYR A 272 -12.02 14.07 -9.85
N ASP A 273 -13.23 13.76 -9.39
CA ASP A 273 -13.51 12.55 -8.60
C ASP A 273 -13.08 11.29 -9.33
N SER A 274 -13.41 11.18 -10.63
CA SER A 274 -13.00 10.05 -11.46
C SER A 274 -11.48 9.89 -11.53
N ALA A 275 -10.74 10.99 -11.55
CA ALA A 275 -9.28 10.99 -11.61
C ALA A 275 -8.64 10.53 -10.30
N PHE A 276 -9.18 10.93 -9.13
CA PHE A 276 -8.73 10.43 -7.83
C PHE A 276 -9.06 8.96 -7.63
N PHE A 277 -10.30 8.53 -7.96
CA PHE A 277 -10.67 7.12 -7.92
C PHE A 277 -9.77 6.28 -8.82
N TRP A 278 -9.41 6.81 -9.99
CA TRP A 278 -8.50 6.15 -10.90
C TRP A 278 -7.11 5.95 -10.28
N LEU A 279 -6.53 6.98 -9.67
CA LEU A 279 -5.23 6.92 -9.01
C LEU A 279 -5.23 5.96 -7.80
N GLU A 280 -6.32 5.95 -7.02
CA GLU A 280 -6.50 5.04 -5.89
C GLU A 280 -6.67 3.60 -6.36
N ASP A 281 -7.47 3.36 -7.39
CA ASP A 281 -7.65 2.04 -8.02
C ASP A 281 -6.34 1.51 -8.63
N ALA A 282 -5.52 2.39 -9.22
CA ALA A 282 -4.19 2.04 -9.72
C ALA A 282 -3.19 1.74 -8.59
N ARG A 283 -3.55 1.98 -7.33
CA ARG A 283 -2.66 1.86 -6.18
C ARG A 283 -1.43 2.78 -6.26
N LEU A 284 -1.56 3.91 -6.94
CA LEU A 284 -0.51 4.93 -7.04
C LEU A 284 -0.58 5.92 -5.88
N VAL A 285 -1.76 6.07 -5.30
CA VAL A 285 -2.03 6.97 -4.16
C VAL A 285 -2.85 6.27 -3.09
N ASN A 286 -2.79 6.81 -1.89
CA ASN A 286 -3.57 6.44 -0.74
C ASN A 286 -4.44 7.64 -0.34
N LEU A 287 -5.74 7.57 -0.59
CA LEU A 287 -6.66 8.62 -0.16
C LEU A 287 -7.00 8.44 1.32
N CYS A 288 -6.81 9.50 2.11
CA CYS A 288 -7.20 9.58 3.50
C CYS A 288 -8.39 10.54 3.61
N ARG A 289 -9.57 9.99 3.93
CA ARG A 289 -10.84 10.74 3.90
C ARG A 289 -11.19 11.31 5.26
N ASN A 290 -11.79 12.49 5.28
CA ASN A 290 -12.27 13.09 6.52
C ASN A 290 -13.48 12.32 7.04
N SER A 291 -13.43 11.86 8.30
CA SER A 291 -14.61 11.34 9.00
C SER A 291 -15.21 12.44 9.85
N THR A 292 -16.37 12.92 9.49
CA THR A 292 -17.04 14.07 10.13
C THR A 292 -17.55 13.77 11.55
N ASP A 293 -17.80 12.50 11.86
CA ASP A 293 -18.11 12.03 13.22
C ASP A 293 -17.25 10.81 13.58
N PRO A 294 -16.38 10.91 14.61
CA PRO A 294 -15.48 9.82 14.99
C PRO A 294 -16.24 8.73 15.77
N LEU A 295 -17.00 7.92 15.03
CA LEU A 295 -17.66 6.69 15.48
C LEU A 295 -16.97 5.46 14.90
N VAL A 296 -17.20 4.30 15.50
CA VAL A 296 -16.60 3.03 15.08
C VAL A 296 -16.82 2.70 13.60
N GLY A 297 -17.92 3.16 13.02
CA GLY A 297 -18.17 3.08 11.58
C GLY A 297 -17.61 4.31 10.83
N LEU A 298 -16.30 4.60 10.88
CA LEU A 298 -15.68 5.80 10.28
C LEU A 298 -16.14 6.07 8.84
N GLY A 299 -16.31 5.02 8.04
CA GLY A 299 -16.78 5.14 6.65
C GLY A 299 -18.26 5.57 6.50
N LEU A 300 -19.07 5.49 7.56
CA LEU A 300 -20.46 5.96 7.50
C LEU A 300 -20.54 7.50 7.51
N TYR A 301 -19.51 8.16 7.97
CA TYR A 301 -19.42 9.61 8.12
C TYR A 301 -18.33 10.21 7.25
N GLU A 302 -18.04 9.57 6.14
CA GLU A 302 -17.01 9.94 5.17
C GLU A 302 -17.44 11.21 4.40
N ASP A 303 -16.56 12.22 4.41
CA ASP A 303 -16.71 13.41 3.57
C ASP A 303 -15.85 13.22 2.31
N ASN A 304 -16.54 13.01 1.19
CA ASN A 304 -15.88 12.75 -0.09
C ASN A 304 -15.18 14.00 -0.67
N ASP A 305 -15.57 15.19 -0.25
CA ASP A 305 -15.00 16.45 -0.73
C ASP A 305 -13.76 16.90 0.10
N SER A 306 -13.49 16.21 1.22
CA SER A 306 -12.42 16.55 2.13
C SER A 306 -11.50 15.35 2.36
N PHE A 307 -10.35 15.34 1.70
CA PHE A 307 -9.38 14.24 1.79
C PHE A 307 -7.94 14.74 1.68
N LYS A 308 -7.01 13.94 2.19
CA LYS A 308 -5.57 14.06 1.95
C LYS A 308 -5.17 12.99 0.92
N CYS A 309 -4.23 13.32 0.02
CA CYS A 309 -3.77 12.40 -1.02
C CYS A 309 -2.28 12.10 -0.80
N TYR A 310 -1.98 10.92 -0.29
CA TYR A 310 -0.61 10.44 -0.07
C TYR A 310 -0.13 9.62 -1.27
N MET A 311 1.17 9.68 -1.56
CA MET A 311 1.80 8.72 -2.48
C MET A 311 1.76 7.30 -1.89
N ALA A 312 1.57 6.31 -2.74
CA ALA A 312 1.59 4.91 -2.30
C ALA A 312 2.96 4.47 -1.76
N ASP A 313 4.03 5.15 -2.18
CA ASP A 313 5.40 4.91 -1.73
C ASP A 313 6.14 6.20 -1.41
N THR A 314 6.78 6.26 -0.23
CA THR A 314 7.45 7.46 0.25
C THR A 314 8.75 7.74 -0.51
N GLY A 315 9.48 6.69 -0.94
CA GLY A 315 10.66 6.88 -1.77
C GLY A 315 10.33 7.50 -3.12
N LEU A 316 9.22 7.09 -3.74
CA LEU A 316 8.71 7.71 -4.98
C LEU A 316 8.29 9.17 -4.75
N LEU A 317 7.71 9.50 -3.58
CA LEU A 317 7.38 10.88 -3.21
C LEU A 317 8.63 11.76 -3.17
N VAL A 318 9.75 11.25 -2.61
CA VAL A 318 11.02 11.98 -2.58
C VAL A 318 11.49 12.30 -4.00
N SER A 319 11.60 11.29 -4.88
CA SER A 319 12.06 11.50 -6.26
C SER A 319 11.13 12.42 -7.05
N GLN A 320 9.82 12.36 -6.81
CA GLN A 320 8.85 13.24 -7.47
C GLN A 320 8.91 14.68 -6.97
N ALA A 321 9.24 14.90 -5.69
CA ALA A 321 9.39 16.25 -5.14
C ALA A 321 10.55 17.03 -5.80
N PHE A 322 11.52 16.32 -6.38
CA PHE A 322 12.66 16.89 -7.11
C PHE A 322 12.64 16.54 -8.61
N ALA A 323 11.44 16.37 -9.19
CA ALA A 323 11.28 16.00 -10.60
C ALA A 323 11.78 17.06 -11.60
N ASP A 324 11.98 18.31 -11.16
CA ASP A 324 12.57 19.41 -11.93
C ASP A 324 14.09 19.28 -12.13
N ARG A 325 14.74 18.32 -11.48
CA ARG A 325 16.18 18.05 -11.57
C ARG A 325 16.44 16.66 -12.14
N GLU A 326 17.61 16.43 -12.70
CA GLU A 326 18.01 15.12 -13.23
C GLU A 326 18.10 14.06 -12.13
N THR A 327 18.58 14.45 -10.95
CA THR A 327 18.65 13.59 -9.76
C THR A 327 18.25 14.37 -8.51
N THR A 328 17.83 13.68 -7.47
CA THR A 328 17.65 14.29 -6.14
C THR A 328 19.02 14.69 -5.59
N PRO A 329 19.21 15.92 -5.15
CA PRO A 329 20.53 16.39 -4.68
C PRO A 329 21.04 15.61 -3.44
N ASP A 330 22.34 15.36 -3.37
CA ASP A 330 22.99 14.62 -2.28
C ASP A 330 22.82 15.28 -0.90
N ASP A 331 22.75 16.60 -0.86
CA ASP A 331 22.50 17.34 0.38
C ASP A 331 21.12 17.03 0.96
N VAL A 332 20.09 16.79 0.13
CA VAL A 332 18.76 16.37 0.56
C VAL A 332 18.82 15.03 1.26
N TYR A 333 19.52 14.05 0.69
CA TYR A 333 19.72 12.74 1.34
C TYR A 333 20.42 12.87 2.68
N ARG A 334 21.51 13.65 2.71
CA ARG A 334 22.27 13.91 3.92
C ARG A 334 21.43 14.57 5.00
N ASP A 335 20.66 15.57 4.64
CA ASP A 335 19.84 16.32 5.60
C ASP A 335 18.72 15.45 6.21
N ILE A 336 18.09 14.58 5.41
CA ILE A 336 17.10 13.61 5.92
C ILE A 336 17.77 12.60 6.85
N LEU A 337 18.91 12.03 6.45
CA LEU A 337 19.64 11.04 7.26
C LEU A 337 20.11 11.60 8.62
N PHE A 338 20.51 12.87 8.66
CA PHE A 338 21.07 13.51 9.85
C PHE A 338 20.09 14.40 10.63
N ASP A 339 18.77 14.32 10.34
CA ASP A 339 17.74 15.07 11.08
C ASP A 339 17.94 16.62 10.97
N LYS A 340 18.40 17.07 9.80
CA LYS A 340 18.73 18.48 9.54
C LYS A 340 17.77 19.15 8.53
N LEU A 341 16.85 18.38 7.97
CA LEU A 341 15.97 18.88 6.92
C LEU A 341 15.01 19.94 7.48
N SER A 342 15.15 21.16 7.00
CA SER A 342 14.21 22.26 7.24
C SER A 342 12.98 22.21 6.31
N LEU A 343 13.00 21.39 5.27
CA LEU A 343 11.98 21.26 4.24
C LEU A 343 11.06 20.07 4.53
N ASN A 344 9.88 20.38 5.05
CA ASN A 344 8.70 19.50 5.04
C ASN A 344 8.92 18.02 5.44
N GLU A 345 9.81 17.77 6.40
CA GLU A 345 9.97 16.43 6.98
C GLU A 345 8.61 15.85 7.42
N GLY A 346 7.70 16.70 7.86
CA GLY A 346 6.32 16.34 8.17
C GLY A 346 5.56 15.71 7.00
N MET A 347 5.85 16.11 5.74
CA MET A 347 5.27 15.52 4.55
C MET A 347 5.70 14.05 4.39
N LEU A 348 7.00 13.79 4.49
CA LEU A 348 7.57 12.45 4.29
C LEU A 348 7.14 11.50 5.40
N VAL A 349 7.21 11.96 6.64
CA VAL A 349 6.86 11.14 7.82
C VAL A 349 5.38 10.77 7.81
N GLU A 350 4.48 11.72 7.53
CA GLU A 350 3.04 11.45 7.48
C GLU A 350 2.68 10.53 6.30
N ASN A 351 3.32 10.72 5.13
CA ASN A 351 3.16 9.82 3.99
C ASN A 351 3.64 8.39 4.31
N ALA A 352 4.79 8.25 4.98
CA ALA A 352 5.30 6.94 5.37
C ALA A 352 4.38 6.25 6.38
N VAL A 353 3.81 6.99 7.34
CA VAL A 353 2.81 6.44 8.28
C VAL A 353 1.56 5.99 7.52
N ALA A 354 1.05 6.77 6.56
CA ALA A 354 -0.07 6.38 5.70
C ALA A 354 0.25 5.09 4.92
N GLN A 355 1.46 4.97 4.39
CA GLN A 355 1.94 3.76 3.70
C GLN A 355 1.95 2.54 4.63
N GLN A 356 2.42 2.67 5.90
CA GLN A 356 2.39 1.56 6.87
C GLN A 356 0.95 1.10 7.15
N PHE A 357 0.03 2.03 7.36
CA PHE A 357 -1.37 1.69 7.63
C PHE A 357 -2.03 0.99 6.44
N ARG A 358 -1.73 1.42 5.21
CA ARG A 358 -2.22 0.74 3.99
C ARG A 358 -1.63 -0.66 3.84
N ALA A 359 -0.34 -0.85 4.12
CA ALA A 359 0.30 -2.17 4.10
C ALA A 359 -0.34 -3.15 5.10
N ASN A 360 -0.84 -2.63 6.24
CA ASN A 360 -1.63 -3.39 7.22
C ASN A 360 -3.11 -3.59 6.82
N GLY A 361 -3.50 -3.18 5.60
CA GLY A 361 -4.87 -3.35 5.08
C GLY A 361 -5.88 -2.33 5.61
N ARG A 362 -5.43 -1.26 6.30
CA ARG A 362 -6.34 -0.25 6.84
C ARG A 362 -6.79 0.73 5.77
N LYS A 363 -8.07 1.11 5.80
CA LYS A 363 -8.53 2.35 5.16
C LYS A 363 -8.04 3.53 5.98
N LEU A 364 -7.71 4.63 5.30
CA LEU A 364 -7.18 5.83 5.94
C LEU A 364 -8.31 6.82 6.22
N TYR A 365 -8.37 7.28 7.44
CA TYR A 365 -9.28 8.34 7.88
C TYR A 365 -8.52 9.37 8.70
N PHE A 366 -8.89 10.64 8.54
CA PHE A 366 -8.49 11.73 9.42
C PHE A 366 -9.73 12.42 9.97
N PHE A 367 -9.54 13.33 10.92
CA PHE A 367 -10.61 14.17 11.41
C PHE A 367 -10.19 15.64 11.32
N SER A 368 -11.03 16.45 10.72
CA SER A 368 -10.82 17.90 10.70
C SER A 368 -12.14 18.62 10.98
N ARG A 369 -12.09 19.55 11.91
CA ARG A 369 -13.18 20.44 12.23
C ARG A 369 -12.66 21.87 12.27
N LEU A 370 -13.10 22.67 11.32
CA LEU A 370 -12.88 24.11 11.31
C LEU A 370 -14.09 24.80 11.94
N ASP A 371 -13.87 25.54 13.04
CA ASP A 371 -14.88 26.41 13.61
C ASP A 371 -14.48 27.88 13.34
N ARG A 372 -15.24 28.52 12.43
CA ARG A 372 -14.94 29.90 11.98
C ARG A 372 -15.26 30.94 13.06
N ALA A 373 -16.16 30.63 14.01
CA ALA A 373 -16.58 31.52 15.09
C ALA A 373 -15.66 31.42 16.32
N ASP A 374 -15.06 30.24 16.52
CA ASP A 374 -14.25 29.96 17.71
C ASP A 374 -13.03 29.09 17.35
N ALA A 375 -11.89 29.73 17.11
CA ALA A 375 -10.64 29.04 16.78
C ALA A 375 -10.20 28.04 17.87
N SER A 376 -10.67 28.19 19.13
CA SER A 376 -10.38 27.23 20.20
C SER A 376 -11.01 25.85 19.94
N LYS A 377 -12.06 25.79 19.12
CA LYS A 377 -12.78 24.55 18.74
C LYS A 377 -12.24 23.93 17.44
N THR A 378 -11.39 24.65 16.72
CA THR A 378 -10.70 24.11 15.53
C THR A 378 -9.72 23.05 15.97
N MET A 379 -9.80 21.88 15.33
CA MET A 379 -8.90 20.76 15.59
C MET A 379 -8.77 19.89 14.34
N GLU A 380 -7.60 19.30 14.18
CA GLU A 380 -7.30 18.29 13.17
C GLU A 380 -6.52 17.15 13.81
N ILE A 381 -6.88 15.91 13.47
CA ILE A 381 -6.21 14.67 13.88
C ILE A 381 -5.72 13.99 12.62
N ASP A 382 -4.43 13.67 12.53
CA ASP A 382 -3.78 13.18 11.32
C ASP A 382 -4.36 11.86 10.83
N PHE A 383 -4.62 10.90 11.77
CA PHE A 383 -5.27 9.64 11.43
C PHE A 383 -6.22 9.19 12.54
N LEU A 384 -7.27 8.47 12.11
CA LEU A 384 -8.18 7.75 12.98
C LEU A 384 -8.14 6.26 12.63
N ILE A 385 -7.98 5.41 13.64
CA ILE A 385 -8.11 3.96 13.47
C ILE A 385 -9.17 3.41 14.42
N VAL A 386 -9.88 2.39 13.95
CA VAL A 386 -10.73 1.56 14.81
C VAL A 386 -9.83 0.45 15.36
N ARG A 387 -9.82 0.30 16.68
CA ARG A 387 -9.12 -0.79 17.34
C ARG A 387 -10.14 -1.77 17.90
N GLU A 388 -10.04 -2.99 17.43
CA GLU A 388 -10.72 -4.14 18.03
C GLU A 388 -9.89 -4.64 19.20
N TYR A 389 -10.54 -5.14 20.22
CA TYR A 389 -9.87 -5.74 21.37
C TYR A 389 -10.05 -7.25 21.27
N ASP A 390 -9.03 -8.02 21.68
CA ASP A 390 -9.07 -9.48 21.70
C ASP A 390 -10.17 -10.04 22.62
N ASN A 391 -10.67 -9.22 23.53
CA ASN A 391 -11.79 -9.57 24.40
C ASN A 391 -13.12 -9.10 23.77
N ALA A 392 -13.94 -10.05 23.33
CA ALA A 392 -15.26 -9.79 22.72
C ALA A 392 -16.22 -9.00 23.62
N ALA A 393 -15.97 -8.90 24.94
CA ALA A 393 -16.74 -8.05 25.86
C ALA A 393 -16.39 -6.55 25.75
N MET A 394 -15.26 -6.20 25.12
CA MET A 394 -14.88 -4.80 24.94
C MET A 394 -15.40 -4.29 23.60
N LYS A 395 -16.15 -3.19 23.63
CA LYS A 395 -16.63 -2.53 22.40
C LYS A 395 -15.45 -1.91 21.65
N PRO A 396 -15.40 -2.02 20.30
CA PRO A 396 -14.42 -1.31 19.50
C PRO A 396 -14.46 0.19 19.79
N ARG A 397 -13.30 0.84 19.80
CA ARG A 397 -13.14 2.28 20.05
C ARG A 397 -12.27 2.93 19.00
N ILE A 398 -12.40 4.24 18.88
CA ILE A 398 -11.57 5.05 17.99
C ILE A 398 -10.28 5.41 18.69
N SER A 399 -9.17 5.19 18.04
CA SER A 399 -7.85 5.65 18.47
C SER A 399 -7.37 6.76 17.54
N PRO A 400 -7.29 8.01 18.02
CA PRO A 400 -6.71 9.12 17.29
C PRO A 400 -5.19 9.01 17.29
N ILE A 401 -4.58 9.40 16.17
CA ILE A 401 -3.14 9.34 15.96
C ILE A 401 -2.66 10.70 15.43
N GLU A 402 -1.71 11.29 16.14
CA GLU A 402 -0.96 12.48 15.73
C GLU A 402 0.44 12.07 15.27
N VAL A 403 0.90 12.65 14.18
CA VAL A 403 2.24 12.40 13.63
C VAL A 403 3.10 13.64 13.77
N LYS A 404 4.26 13.49 14.39
CA LYS A 404 5.21 14.57 14.69
C LYS A 404 6.58 14.21 14.11
N SER A 405 7.10 15.04 13.23
CA SER A 405 8.43 14.87 12.63
C SER A 405 9.54 15.38 13.56
N THR A 406 9.23 16.30 14.46
CA THR A 406 10.22 16.95 15.32
C THR A 406 10.16 16.46 16.77
N LYS A 407 11.26 16.63 17.53
CA LYS A 407 11.36 16.26 18.94
C LYS A 407 10.57 17.19 19.87
N ARG A 408 10.34 18.45 19.45
CA ARG A 408 9.54 19.43 20.21
C ARG A 408 8.24 19.67 19.48
N TYR A 409 7.14 19.34 20.09
CA TYR A 409 5.80 19.44 19.50
C TYR A 409 4.72 19.70 20.56
N GLY A 410 3.59 20.24 20.11
CA GLY A 410 2.36 20.33 20.89
C GLY A 410 1.35 19.27 20.45
N VAL A 411 0.41 18.97 21.34
CA VAL A 411 -0.68 18.00 21.10
C VAL A 411 -2.06 18.61 21.40
N SER A 412 -2.19 19.90 21.20
CA SER A 412 -3.41 20.66 21.53
C SER A 412 -4.66 20.15 20.79
N SER A 413 -4.53 19.72 19.53
CA SER A 413 -5.64 19.12 18.78
C SER A 413 -6.12 17.82 19.43
N LEU A 414 -5.20 16.97 19.86
CA LEU A 414 -5.49 15.71 20.52
C LEU A 414 -6.19 15.96 21.88
N ASP A 415 -5.75 16.97 22.65
CA ASP A 415 -6.38 17.35 23.91
C ASP A 415 -7.81 17.86 23.72
N LYS A 416 -8.05 18.70 22.70
CA LYS A 416 -9.39 19.16 22.31
C LYS A 416 -10.27 17.99 21.87
N PHE A 417 -9.72 17.08 21.08
CA PHE A 417 -10.42 15.90 20.57
C PHE A 417 -10.85 14.98 21.73
N ARG A 418 -9.92 14.68 22.66
CA ARG A 418 -10.21 13.92 23.87
C ARG A 418 -11.33 14.58 24.68
N LYS A 419 -11.23 15.88 24.96
CA LYS A 419 -12.25 16.61 25.74
C LYS A 419 -13.64 16.46 25.12
N ARG A 420 -13.73 16.43 23.78
CA ARG A 420 -15.02 16.39 23.09
C ARG A 420 -15.58 14.98 22.94
N TYR A 421 -14.73 13.98 22.71
CA TYR A 421 -15.13 12.63 22.30
C TYR A 421 -14.70 11.53 23.29
N ALA A 422 -14.36 11.87 24.52
CA ALA A 422 -13.77 10.96 25.54
C ALA A 422 -14.45 9.59 25.64
N GLN A 423 -15.80 9.56 25.59
CA GLN A 423 -16.56 8.30 25.72
C GLN A 423 -16.40 7.33 24.53
N ARG A 424 -15.91 7.81 23.38
CA ARG A 424 -15.75 7.05 22.14
C ARG A 424 -14.31 6.60 21.90
N LEU A 425 -13.38 7.15 22.70
CA LEU A 425 -11.95 6.95 22.48
C LEU A 425 -11.42 5.73 23.20
N GLY A 426 -10.51 5.05 22.53
CA GLY A 426 -9.57 4.12 23.10
C GLY A 426 -8.25 4.83 23.46
N LYS A 427 -7.14 4.14 23.27
CA LYS A 427 -5.80 4.70 23.43
C LYS A 427 -5.54 5.76 22.37
N GLU A 428 -4.85 6.83 22.77
CA GLU A 428 -4.37 7.87 21.87
C GLU A 428 -2.91 7.62 21.54
N TYR A 429 -2.55 7.85 20.29
CA TYR A 429 -1.17 7.66 19.85
C TYR A 429 -0.55 8.95 19.35
N VAL A 430 0.72 9.15 19.70
CA VAL A 430 1.57 10.19 19.13
C VAL A 430 2.79 9.50 18.52
N LEU A 431 2.89 9.49 17.20
CA LEU A 431 4.08 9.01 16.50
C LEU A 431 5.11 10.13 16.44
N HIS A 432 6.32 9.88 16.96
CA HIS A 432 7.35 10.92 17.10
C HIS A 432 8.79 10.34 17.04
N PRO A 433 9.84 11.19 16.89
CA PRO A 433 11.22 10.68 16.78
C PRO A 433 11.87 10.25 18.11
N ARG A 434 11.16 10.34 19.26
CA ARG A 434 11.72 9.96 20.56
C ARG A 434 11.39 8.51 20.91
N GLN A 435 11.88 8.07 22.06
CA GLN A 435 11.59 6.77 22.67
C GLN A 435 10.10 6.60 22.99
N LEU A 436 9.68 5.33 23.08
CA LEU A 436 8.36 4.96 23.57
C LEU A 436 8.14 5.48 24.99
N GLU A 437 7.01 6.11 25.22
CA GLU A 437 6.57 6.64 26.52
C GLU A 437 5.08 6.39 26.70
N VAL A 438 4.66 5.93 27.85
CA VAL A 438 3.26 5.71 28.20
C VAL A 438 2.84 6.75 29.25
N ASP A 439 1.82 7.53 28.90
CA ASP A 439 1.24 8.57 29.75
C ASP A 439 -0.28 8.35 29.86
N GLY A 440 -0.68 7.47 30.75
CA GLY A 440 -2.07 7.04 30.89
C GLY A 440 -2.61 6.39 29.62
N GLU A 441 -3.68 6.97 29.06
CA GLU A 441 -4.27 6.50 27.80
C GLU A 441 -3.51 6.98 26.56
N ARG A 442 -2.55 7.89 26.71
CA ARG A 442 -1.73 8.41 25.63
C ARG A 442 -0.43 7.64 25.53
N ILE A 443 -0.19 7.03 24.39
CA ILE A 443 1.01 6.29 24.09
C ILE A 443 1.80 7.04 23.02
N LYS A 444 3.01 7.46 23.38
CA LYS A 444 3.93 8.11 22.46
C LYS A 444 4.86 7.03 21.89
N LEU A 445 4.79 6.81 20.59
CA LEU A 445 5.51 5.75 19.89
C LEU A 445 6.58 6.33 18.98
N PRO A 446 7.77 5.72 18.91
CA PRO A 446 8.73 6.04 17.87
C PRO A 446 8.12 5.85 16.47
N LEU A 447 8.51 6.70 15.51
CA LEU A 447 7.99 6.68 14.13
C LEU A 447 8.10 5.29 13.48
N TYR A 448 9.18 4.59 13.72
CA TYR A 448 9.39 3.23 13.19
C TYR A 448 8.41 2.18 13.71
N MET A 449 7.64 2.48 14.76
CA MET A 449 6.57 1.60 15.26
C MET A 449 5.22 1.80 14.56
N ALA A 450 5.11 2.70 13.59
CA ALA A 450 3.87 2.93 12.85
C ALA A 450 3.32 1.64 12.20
N HIS A 451 4.20 0.74 11.74
CA HIS A 451 3.81 -0.55 11.16
C HIS A 451 3.20 -1.54 12.18
N CYS A 452 3.31 -1.28 13.48
CA CYS A 452 2.73 -2.10 14.53
C CYS A 452 1.28 -1.69 14.86
N LEU A 453 0.84 -0.47 14.45
CA LEU A 453 -0.52 0.02 14.62
C LEU A 453 -1.42 -0.49 13.50
#